data_bb060f717b108e642b0e69f942440c40
#
_entry.id   bb060f717b108e642b0e69f942440c40
#
_cell.length_a   1.000
_cell.length_b   1.000
_cell.length_c   1.000
_cell.angle_alpha   90.00
_cell.angle_beta   90.00
_cell.angle_gamma   90.00
#
_symmetry.space_group_name_H-M   'P 1'
#
loop_
_entity.id
_entity.type
_entity.pdbx_description
1 polymer ?
#
loop_
_entity_poly.entity_id
_entity_poly.type
_entity_poly.pdbx_seq_one_letter_code
_entity_poly.pdbx_strand_id
1 'polypeptide(L)'
;MIAILADDLTSALDGAAPFAGKGLSARVMLQIPTSPEHNADIISFDLNSRFLEPEESSHRFELAADIVKHADIIYKTIDSTLRGNLGYETRGTLIGSKRKKALVIPAFPDAGRTTIKGMQYVHGLLLEHTEFAQDPTHPITTSSVAKRMEGLDSMLYHIFDAESNEDIDAVLHNEGLLSPVVWVGSPGIASALSRTVNKNKETRPLQMQTDVSRVLVIVGSLHQINQAQINRLLRSESDAYLITVTDDITSEAAAHEIRTAFLEHSVVCIITSRERTKTGTLSSTPSEKLGEIVALCASLFNGLVVTGGDTARRIVDAINASSLDLLGEVEPGVPFGILNTPGRNIPFSTKAGGFGNEETLFQCVQALRIKKDNYS
;
A
#
# COMPACT_ATOMS: atom_id res chain seq x y z
N MET A 1 18.45 7.77 7.04
CA MET A 1 17.41 7.42 6.06
C MET A 1 17.00 5.97 6.26
N ILE A 2 15.71 5.67 6.23
CA ILE A 2 15.17 4.29 6.23
C ILE A 2 14.68 4.00 4.81
N ALA A 3 15.09 2.86 4.25
CA ALA A 3 14.63 2.36 2.97
C ALA A 3 13.68 1.19 3.19
N ILE A 4 12.54 1.21 2.51
CA ILE A 4 11.49 0.20 2.57
C ILE A 4 11.30 -0.38 1.16
N LEU A 5 11.32 -1.71 1.04
CA LEU A 5 11.13 -2.41 -0.22
C LEU A 5 9.89 -3.29 -0.12
N ALA A 6 8.90 -3.06 -0.95
CA ALA A 6 7.60 -3.73 -0.90
C ALA A 6 7.24 -4.38 -2.23
N ASP A 7 6.54 -5.50 -2.16
CA ASP A 7 6.07 -6.28 -3.31
C ASP A 7 4.79 -5.72 -3.93
N ASP A 8 4.04 -4.90 -3.18
CA ASP A 8 2.85 -4.19 -3.67
C ASP A 8 2.69 -2.79 -3.05
N LEU A 9 1.81 -1.98 -3.65
CA LEU A 9 1.54 -0.61 -3.22
C LEU A 9 1.02 -0.53 -1.77
N THR A 10 0.13 -1.44 -1.37
CA THR A 10 -0.42 -1.45 -0.02
C THR A 10 0.69 -1.67 1.01
N SER A 11 1.56 -2.66 0.78
CA SER A 11 2.70 -2.94 1.66
C SER A 11 3.71 -1.79 1.70
N ALA A 12 3.91 -1.09 0.56
CA ALA A 12 4.79 0.08 0.50
C ALA A 12 4.24 1.25 1.35
N LEU A 13 2.93 1.45 1.30
CA LEU A 13 2.23 2.47 2.08
C LEU A 13 2.19 2.12 3.57
N ASP A 14 1.79 0.90 3.91
CA ASP A 14 1.70 0.42 5.29
C ASP A 14 3.07 0.42 5.99
N GLY A 15 4.13 0.16 5.21
CA GLY A 15 5.50 0.24 5.72
C GLY A 15 5.94 1.67 6.04
N ALA A 16 5.48 2.68 5.28
CA ALA A 16 5.91 4.07 5.40
C ALA A 16 4.99 4.94 6.30
N ALA A 17 3.70 4.63 6.36
CA ALA A 17 2.70 5.43 7.06
C ALA A 17 2.97 5.64 8.56
N PRO A 18 3.43 4.63 9.35
CA PRO A 18 3.76 4.83 10.76
C PRO A 18 4.82 5.91 11.02
N PHE A 19 5.72 6.13 10.07
CA PHE A 19 6.75 7.15 10.16
C PHE A 19 6.22 8.53 9.78
N ALA A 20 5.40 8.63 8.74
CA ALA A 20 4.73 9.87 8.35
C ALA A 20 3.82 10.39 9.47
N GLY A 21 3.09 9.51 10.16
CA GLY A 21 2.29 9.83 11.35
C GLY A 21 3.09 10.43 12.50
N LYS A 22 4.43 10.21 12.52
CA LYS A 22 5.35 10.83 13.50
C LYS A 22 6.01 12.10 12.97
N GLY A 23 5.63 12.58 11.80
CA GLY A 23 6.12 13.79 11.20
C GLY A 23 7.46 13.64 10.49
N LEU A 24 7.89 12.43 10.14
CA LEU A 24 9.01 12.20 9.25
C LEU A 24 8.55 12.35 7.79
N SER A 25 9.41 12.91 6.95
CA SER A 25 9.13 12.95 5.51
C SER A 25 9.19 11.54 4.92
N ALA A 26 8.09 11.09 4.32
CA ALA A 26 8.00 9.75 3.75
C ALA A 26 7.53 9.83 2.29
N ARG A 27 8.30 9.21 1.40
CA ARG A 27 8.00 9.13 -0.04
C ARG A 27 7.90 7.69 -0.48
N VAL A 28 6.79 7.35 -1.14
CA VAL A 28 6.60 6.05 -1.80
C VAL A 28 6.90 6.21 -3.28
N MET A 29 7.91 5.49 -3.75
CA MET A 29 8.31 5.45 -5.15
C MET A 29 7.47 4.39 -5.87
N LEU A 30 6.81 4.77 -6.95
CA LEU A 30 5.97 3.90 -7.79
C LEU A 30 6.75 3.34 -8.99
N GLN A 31 7.95 3.86 -9.20
CA GLN A 31 8.91 3.43 -10.22
C GLN A 31 10.30 3.41 -9.60
N ILE A 32 11.16 2.51 -10.06
CA ILE A 32 12.57 2.50 -9.65
C ILE A 32 13.28 3.64 -10.39
N PRO A 33 13.79 4.67 -9.68
CA PRO A 33 14.45 5.79 -10.33
C PRO A 33 15.83 5.37 -10.87
N THR A 34 16.33 6.08 -11.88
CA THR A 34 17.67 5.83 -12.45
C THR A 34 18.80 6.36 -11.58
N SER A 35 18.49 7.24 -10.62
CA SER A 35 19.45 7.82 -9.67
C SER A 35 18.82 7.97 -8.29
N PRO A 36 19.61 7.85 -7.21
CA PRO A 36 19.07 8.02 -5.87
C PRO A 36 18.64 9.47 -5.62
N GLU A 37 17.35 9.68 -5.43
CA GLU A 37 16.79 10.93 -4.90
C GLU A 37 16.62 10.81 -3.38
N HIS A 38 17.48 11.48 -2.61
CA HIS A 38 17.55 11.28 -1.14
C HIS A 38 16.96 12.46 -0.34
N ASN A 39 15.80 12.98 -0.75
CA ASN A 39 15.22 14.14 -0.08
C ASN A 39 14.14 13.78 0.98
N ALA A 40 14.05 12.51 1.41
CA ALA A 40 13.12 12.08 2.42
C ALA A 40 13.81 11.27 3.54
N ASP A 41 13.25 11.31 4.76
CA ASP A 41 13.72 10.49 5.88
C ASP A 41 13.41 9.00 5.64
N ILE A 42 12.29 8.74 4.97
CA ILE A 42 11.79 7.42 4.60
C ILE A 42 11.58 7.35 3.09
N ILE A 43 12.18 6.36 2.43
CA ILE A 43 11.93 6.06 1.02
C ILE A 43 11.38 4.63 0.95
N SER A 44 10.16 4.49 0.47
CA SER A 44 9.50 3.21 0.28
C SER A 44 9.32 2.94 -1.21
N PHE A 45 9.57 1.72 -1.67
CA PHE A 45 9.38 1.33 -3.07
C PHE A 45 8.22 0.35 -3.18
N ASP A 46 7.23 0.67 -4.02
CA ASP A 46 6.32 -0.31 -4.56
C ASP A 46 6.96 -0.94 -5.81
N LEU A 47 7.43 -2.17 -5.68
CA LEU A 47 8.10 -2.89 -6.76
C LEU A 47 7.13 -3.66 -7.65
N ASN A 48 5.83 -3.70 -7.28
CA ASN A 48 4.76 -4.38 -8.02
C ASN A 48 5.20 -5.78 -8.50
N SER A 49 5.69 -6.60 -7.57
CA SER A 49 6.36 -7.87 -7.86
C SER A 49 5.63 -9.11 -7.36
N ARG A 50 4.56 -8.94 -6.57
CA ARG A 50 3.84 -10.04 -5.90
C ARG A 50 3.43 -11.17 -6.85
N PHE A 51 3.07 -10.81 -8.09
CA PHE A 51 2.55 -11.72 -9.11
C PHE A 51 3.55 -12.02 -10.23
N LEU A 52 4.79 -11.58 -10.09
CA LEU A 52 5.85 -11.87 -11.04
C LEU A 52 6.45 -13.25 -10.81
N GLU A 53 7.14 -13.76 -11.83
CA GLU A 53 7.99 -14.93 -11.69
C GLU A 53 9.06 -14.67 -10.63
N PRO A 54 9.45 -15.70 -9.83
CA PRO A 54 10.33 -15.52 -8.68
C PRO A 54 11.66 -14.82 -8.99
N GLU A 55 12.30 -15.16 -10.12
CA GLU A 55 13.58 -14.56 -10.51
C GLU A 55 13.43 -13.10 -10.96
N GLU A 56 12.33 -12.74 -11.61
CA GLU A 56 12.04 -11.36 -12.00
C GLU A 56 11.76 -10.52 -10.76
N SER A 57 11.00 -11.08 -9.80
CA SER A 57 10.75 -10.45 -8.50
C SER A 57 12.07 -10.18 -7.77
N SER A 58 12.97 -11.20 -7.69
CA SER A 58 14.31 -11.05 -7.09
C SER A 58 15.10 -9.92 -7.75
N HIS A 59 15.11 -9.87 -9.07
CA HIS A 59 15.86 -8.84 -9.81
C HIS A 59 15.34 -7.43 -9.56
N ARG A 60 14.02 -7.22 -9.46
CA ARG A 60 13.46 -5.89 -9.10
C ARG A 60 13.89 -5.44 -7.71
N PHE A 61 13.90 -6.36 -6.74
CA PHE A 61 14.38 -6.06 -5.39
C PHE A 61 15.88 -5.77 -5.36
N GLU A 62 16.69 -6.48 -6.17
CA GLU A 62 18.12 -6.22 -6.31
C GLU A 62 18.39 -4.79 -6.81
N LEU A 63 17.71 -4.39 -7.90
CA LEU A 63 17.86 -3.04 -8.46
C LEU A 63 17.46 -1.95 -7.46
N ALA A 64 16.33 -2.09 -6.80
CA ALA A 64 15.87 -1.11 -5.82
C ALA A 64 16.79 -1.05 -4.59
N ALA A 65 17.25 -2.21 -4.12
CA ALA A 65 18.16 -2.29 -2.98
C ALA A 65 19.55 -1.69 -3.28
N ASP A 66 20.04 -1.80 -4.52
CA ASP A 66 21.33 -1.17 -4.90
C ASP A 66 21.25 0.36 -4.85
N ILE A 67 20.11 0.94 -5.23
CA ILE A 67 19.86 2.39 -5.13
C ILE A 67 19.96 2.87 -3.68
N VAL A 68 19.43 2.10 -2.74
CA VAL A 68 19.34 2.48 -1.32
C VAL A 68 20.34 1.75 -0.42
N LYS A 69 21.39 1.14 -0.97
CA LYS A 69 22.38 0.36 -0.22
C LYS A 69 23.08 1.13 0.91
N HIS A 70 23.09 2.45 0.85
CA HIS A 70 23.67 3.35 1.86
C HIS A 70 22.65 3.77 2.94
N ALA A 71 21.41 3.26 2.91
CA ALA A 71 20.43 3.53 3.95
C ALA A 71 20.90 2.96 5.30
N ASP A 72 20.62 3.69 6.38
CA ASP A 72 20.95 3.24 7.75
C ASP A 72 20.18 1.95 8.07
N ILE A 73 18.90 1.91 7.71
CA ILE A 73 18.02 0.77 7.87
C ILE A 73 17.44 0.38 6.51
N ILE A 74 17.49 -0.91 6.17
CA ILE A 74 16.79 -1.49 5.02
C ILE A 74 15.75 -2.46 5.57
N TYR A 75 14.49 -2.17 5.26
CA TYR A 75 13.35 -2.97 5.65
C TYR A 75 12.64 -3.49 4.39
N LYS A 76 12.61 -4.81 4.22
CA LYS A 76 11.85 -5.50 3.19
C LYS A 76 10.51 -5.91 3.77
N THR A 77 9.42 -5.34 3.27
CA THR A 77 8.08 -5.73 3.73
C THR A 77 7.69 -7.11 3.21
N ILE A 78 6.90 -7.83 3.98
CA ILE A 78 6.21 -9.03 3.54
C ILE A 78 4.72 -8.94 3.90
N ASP A 79 3.89 -9.60 3.13
CA ASP A 79 2.50 -9.81 3.50
C ASP A 79 2.40 -10.62 4.80
N SER A 80 1.59 -10.17 5.76
CA SER A 80 1.42 -10.83 7.06
C SER A 80 0.80 -12.22 6.95
N THR A 81 0.26 -12.58 5.78
CA THR A 81 -0.23 -13.92 5.42
C THR A 81 0.71 -14.67 4.48
N LEU A 82 1.97 -14.22 4.37
CA LEU A 82 3.05 -14.86 3.65
C LEU A 82 2.80 -15.07 2.13
N ARG A 83 1.98 -14.24 1.47
CA ARG A 83 1.82 -14.24 0.01
C ARG A 83 3.05 -13.61 -0.66
N GLY A 84 3.27 -13.95 -1.93
CA GLY A 84 4.38 -13.42 -2.73
C GLY A 84 5.64 -14.28 -2.72
N ASN A 85 6.72 -13.76 -3.28
CA ASN A 85 7.99 -14.46 -3.52
C ASN A 85 9.02 -14.18 -2.41
N LEU A 86 8.66 -14.40 -1.13
CA LEU A 86 9.38 -13.91 0.05
C LEU A 86 10.88 -14.17 0.02
N GLY A 87 11.29 -15.41 -0.24
CA GLY A 87 12.70 -15.81 -0.24
C GLY A 87 13.48 -15.19 -1.40
N TYR A 88 12.92 -15.20 -2.61
CA TYR A 88 13.51 -14.61 -3.81
C TYR A 88 13.68 -13.10 -3.69
N GLU A 89 12.68 -12.39 -3.20
CA GLU A 89 12.70 -10.95 -2.97
C GLU A 89 13.72 -10.57 -1.90
N THR A 90 13.80 -11.37 -0.81
CA THR A 90 14.81 -11.18 0.23
C THR A 90 16.22 -11.43 -0.30
N ARG A 91 16.40 -12.43 -1.18
CA ARG A 91 17.67 -12.69 -1.86
C ARG A 91 18.10 -11.48 -2.69
N GLY A 92 17.22 -10.96 -3.55
CA GLY A 92 17.49 -9.75 -4.33
C GLY A 92 17.85 -8.56 -3.45
N THR A 93 17.13 -8.37 -2.34
CA THR A 93 17.44 -7.31 -1.37
C THR A 93 18.84 -7.46 -0.77
N LEU A 94 19.23 -8.66 -0.38
CA LEU A 94 20.58 -8.92 0.16
C LEU A 94 21.68 -8.62 -0.87
N ILE A 95 21.48 -9.08 -2.12
CA ILE A 95 22.45 -8.87 -3.21
C ILE A 95 22.61 -7.37 -3.48
N GLY A 96 21.54 -6.64 -3.76
CA GLY A 96 21.59 -5.22 -4.11
C GLY A 96 22.10 -4.35 -2.97
N SER A 97 21.64 -4.59 -1.75
CA SER A 97 22.06 -3.84 -0.57
C SER A 97 23.47 -4.18 -0.08
N LYS A 98 24.06 -5.29 -0.56
CA LYS A 98 25.34 -5.85 -0.09
C LYS A 98 25.32 -6.24 1.39
N ARG A 99 24.14 -6.45 1.96
CA ARG A 99 23.99 -6.95 3.33
C ARG A 99 24.10 -8.46 3.35
N LYS A 100 24.59 -9.02 4.46
CA LYS A 100 24.94 -10.45 4.53
C LYS A 100 23.89 -11.32 5.18
N LYS A 101 22.91 -10.73 5.88
CA LYS A 101 21.94 -11.47 6.67
C LYS A 101 20.58 -10.77 6.67
N ALA A 102 19.52 -11.55 6.67
CA ALA A 102 18.15 -11.09 6.86
C ALA A 102 17.62 -11.54 8.22
N LEU A 103 16.91 -10.66 8.94
CA LEU A 103 16.22 -10.96 10.18
C LEU A 103 14.71 -10.90 9.89
N VAL A 104 14.05 -12.05 10.02
CA VAL A 104 12.68 -12.28 9.54
C VAL A 104 11.71 -12.33 10.71
N ILE A 105 10.79 -11.36 10.79
CA ILE A 105 9.77 -11.24 11.83
C ILE A 105 8.41 -11.03 11.15
N PRO A 106 7.69 -12.12 10.81
CA PRO A 106 6.43 -12.01 10.06
C PRO A 106 5.24 -11.52 10.87
N ALA A 107 5.34 -11.56 12.20
CA ALA A 107 4.25 -11.25 13.11
C ALA A 107 3.69 -9.82 12.95
N PHE A 108 2.38 -9.71 13.09
CA PHE A 108 1.63 -8.46 13.19
C PHE A 108 0.55 -8.61 14.26
N PRO A 109 0.91 -8.50 15.55
CA PRO A 109 0.01 -8.80 16.67
C PRO A 109 -1.26 -7.96 16.66
N ASP A 110 -1.18 -6.66 16.33
CA ASP A 110 -2.34 -5.76 16.26
C ASP A 110 -3.41 -6.23 15.25
N ALA A 111 -2.99 -7.02 14.25
CA ALA A 111 -3.89 -7.63 13.28
C ALA A 111 -4.15 -9.12 13.59
N GLY A 112 -3.77 -9.63 14.76
CA GLY A 112 -3.96 -11.02 15.16
C GLY A 112 -3.06 -12.00 14.41
N ARG A 113 -1.89 -11.57 13.89
CA ARG A 113 -0.92 -12.44 13.22
C ARG A 113 0.28 -12.64 14.14
N THR A 114 0.54 -13.91 14.51
CA THR A 114 1.63 -14.29 15.40
C THR A 114 2.52 -15.35 14.75
N THR A 115 3.78 -15.39 15.15
CA THR A 115 4.74 -16.43 14.72
C THR A 115 5.19 -17.22 15.93
N ILE A 116 4.94 -18.53 15.93
CA ILE A 116 5.27 -19.43 17.04
C ILE A 116 5.99 -20.65 16.47
N LYS A 117 7.21 -20.92 16.93
CA LYS A 117 8.07 -22.02 16.44
C LYS A 117 8.23 -22.00 14.91
N GLY A 118 8.39 -20.79 14.34
CA GLY A 118 8.54 -20.60 12.90
C GLY A 118 7.27 -20.85 12.08
N MET A 119 6.12 -20.99 12.73
CA MET A 119 4.81 -21.17 12.09
C MET A 119 3.97 -19.90 12.23
N GLN A 120 3.34 -19.46 11.13
CA GLN A 120 2.48 -18.28 11.10
C GLN A 120 1.05 -18.65 11.46
N TYR A 121 0.46 -17.83 12.34
CA TYR A 121 -0.93 -17.96 12.79
C TYR A 121 -1.73 -16.71 12.45
N VAL A 122 -3.03 -16.87 12.26
CA VAL A 122 -4.01 -15.79 12.13
C VAL A 122 -5.12 -16.06 13.14
N HIS A 123 -5.30 -15.14 14.10
CA HIS A 123 -6.27 -15.29 15.19
C HIS A 123 -6.20 -16.66 15.89
N GLY A 124 -4.99 -17.14 16.11
CA GLY A 124 -4.72 -18.43 16.79
C GLY A 124 -4.88 -19.69 15.92
N LEU A 125 -5.26 -19.55 14.64
CA LEU A 125 -5.32 -20.66 13.69
C LEU A 125 -4.07 -20.67 12.80
N LEU A 126 -3.54 -21.85 12.48
CA LEU A 126 -2.49 -21.99 11.47
C LEU A 126 -2.94 -21.33 10.15
N LEU A 127 -2.07 -20.56 9.53
CA LEU A 127 -2.38 -19.79 8.32
C LEU A 127 -2.98 -20.65 7.20
N GLU A 128 -2.48 -21.87 7.01
CA GLU A 128 -2.99 -22.85 6.03
C GLU A 128 -4.39 -23.40 6.35
N HIS A 129 -4.94 -23.10 7.52
CA HIS A 129 -6.29 -23.52 7.94
C HIS A 129 -7.28 -22.33 7.96
N THR A 130 -6.89 -21.19 7.40
CA THR A 130 -7.71 -19.98 7.32
C THR A 130 -8.27 -19.78 5.90
N GLU A 131 -9.08 -18.75 5.71
CA GLU A 131 -9.60 -18.34 4.39
C GLU A 131 -8.48 -18.06 3.36
N PHE A 132 -7.28 -17.74 3.79
CA PHE A 132 -6.12 -17.51 2.92
C PHE A 132 -5.65 -18.78 2.19
N ALA A 133 -5.98 -19.97 2.70
CA ALA A 133 -5.75 -21.21 1.97
C ALA A 133 -6.61 -21.34 0.70
N GLN A 134 -7.69 -20.56 0.60
CA GLN A 134 -8.60 -20.54 -0.54
C GLN A 134 -8.45 -19.27 -1.40
N ASP A 135 -7.37 -18.49 -1.20
CA ASP A 135 -7.09 -17.33 -2.03
C ASP A 135 -7.02 -17.77 -3.51
N PRO A 136 -7.81 -17.16 -4.42
CA PRO A 136 -7.90 -17.64 -5.80
C PRO A 136 -6.63 -17.41 -6.62
N THR A 137 -5.78 -16.50 -6.18
CA THR A 137 -4.53 -16.13 -6.89
C THR A 137 -3.30 -16.70 -6.22
N HIS A 138 -3.26 -16.71 -4.89
CA HIS A 138 -2.12 -17.18 -4.10
C HIS A 138 -2.61 -18.03 -2.91
N PRO A 139 -3.11 -19.25 -3.13
CA PRO A 139 -3.55 -20.13 -2.04
C PRO A 139 -2.37 -20.45 -1.13
N ILE A 140 -2.57 -20.27 0.17
CA ILE A 140 -1.56 -20.58 1.17
C ILE A 140 -1.65 -22.06 1.54
N THR A 141 -0.62 -22.79 1.21
CA THR A 141 -0.53 -24.26 1.44
C THR A 141 0.34 -24.64 2.63
N THR A 142 0.98 -23.66 3.28
CA THR A 142 1.84 -23.90 4.44
C THR A 142 1.92 -22.70 5.34
N SER A 143 1.88 -22.94 6.64
CA SER A 143 2.11 -21.93 7.69
C SER A 143 3.60 -21.77 8.03
N SER A 144 4.48 -22.65 7.52
CA SER A 144 5.92 -22.59 7.80
C SER A 144 6.58 -21.41 7.12
N VAL A 145 7.09 -20.46 7.91
CA VAL A 145 7.83 -19.30 7.41
C VAL A 145 9.06 -19.75 6.63
N ALA A 146 9.80 -20.75 7.13
CA ALA A 146 10.99 -21.27 6.46
C ALA A 146 10.69 -21.84 5.06
N LYS A 147 9.56 -22.54 4.89
CA LYS A 147 9.14 -23.02 3.55
C LYS A 147 8.80 -21.88 2.60
N ARG A 148 8.29 -20.76 3.12
CA ARG A 148 7.99 -19.56 2.34
C ARG A 148 9.23 -18.72 1.99
N MET A 149 10.38 -19.01 2.63
CA MET A 149 11.69 -18.44 2.29
C MET A 149 12.42 -19.23 1.19
N GLU A 150 11.68 -19.98 0.38
CA GLU A 150 12.22 -20.68 -0.81
C GLU A 150 12.99 -19.69 -1.72
N GLY A 151 14.09 -20.17 -2.32
CA GLY A 151 14.98 -19.37 -3.16
C GLY A 151 16.04 -18.59 -2.40
N LEU A 152 16.08 -18.68 -1.05
CA LEU A 152 17.12 -18.09 -0.19
C LEU A 152 17.77 -19.18 0.66
N ASP A 153 19.12 -19.19 0.68
CA ASP A 153 19.90 -20.11 1.54
C ASP A 153 19.57 -19.84 3.03
N SER A 154 19.26 -20.91 3.76
CA SER A 154 18.91 -20.87 5.18
C SER A 154 19.99 -20.28 6.08
N MET A 155 21.25 -20.26 5.66
CA MET A 155 22.36 -19.63 6.38
C MET A 155 22.32 -18.10 6.32
N LEU A 156 21.55 -17.52 5.39
CA LEU A 156 21.48 -16.07 5.15
C LEU A 156 20.33 -15.39 5.90
N TYR A 157 19.46 -16.14 6.59
CA TYR A 157 18.38 -15.54 7.36
C TYR A 157 18.18 -16.17 8.72
N HIS A 158 17.48 -15.46 9.60
CA HIS A 158 17.02 -15.97 10.89
C HIS A 158 15.56 -15.56 11.10
N ILE A 159 14.71 -16.52 11.47
CA ILE A 159 13.30 -16.28 11.77
C ILE A 159 13.14 -16.12 13.27
N PHE A 160 12.46 -15.04 13.68
CA PHE A 160 12.09 -14.79 15.06
C PHE A 160 10.60 -15.06 15.27
N ASP A 161 10.31 -15.72 16.38
CA ASP A 161 8.94 -15.83 16.90
C ASP A 161 8.54 -14.51 17.58
N ALA A 162 7.28 -14.13 17.43
CA ALA A 162 6.69 -13.01 18.15
C ALA A 162 5.17 -13.22 18.26
N GLU A 163 4.64 -13.05 19.47
CA GLU A 163 3.22 -13.13 19.79
C GLU A 163 2.65 -11.77 20.20
N SER A 164 3.52 -10.81 20.55
CA SER A 164 3.18 -9.46 20.98
C SER A 164 4.06 -8.40 20.29
N ASN A 165 3.67 -7.13 20.42
CA ASN A 165 4.49 -6.01 19.95
C ASN A 165 5.78 -5.88 20.77
N GLU A 166 5.74 -6.23 22.06
CA GLU A 166 6.88 -6.25 22.96
C GLU A 166 7.94 -7.26 22.52
N ASP A 167 7.53 -8.41 21.98
CA ASP A 167 8.46 -9.40 21.41
C ASP A 167 9.21 -8.81 20.21
N ILE A 168 8.50 -8.12 19.31
CA ILE A 168 9.12 -7.46 18.16
C ILE A 168 10.10 -6.38 18.63
N ASP A 169 9.71 -5.53 19.58
CA ASP A 169 10.56 -4.49 20.15
C ASP A 169 11.82 -5.09 20.80
N ALA A 170 11.68 -6.22 21.50
CA ALA A 170 12.80 -6.92 22.12
C ALA A 170 13.79 -7.46 21.05
N VAL A 171 13.31 -8.01 19.94
CA VAL A 171 14.18 -8.44 18.83
C VAL A 171 14.94 -7.25 18.25
N LEU A 172 14.27 -6.13 17.95
CA LEU A 172 14.94 -4.93 17.41
C LEU A 172 16.02 -4.39 18.37
N HIS A 173 15.74 -4.42 19.67
CA HIS A 173 16.68 -3.99 20.69
C HIS A 173 17.91 -4.90 20.78
N ASN A 174 17.70 -6.22 20.84
CA ASN A 174 18.74 -7.21 21.05
C ASN A 174 19.67 -7.34 19.84
N GLU A 175 19.13 -7.29 18.62
CA GLU A 175 19.91 -7.40 17.38
C GLU A 175 20.60 -6.08 17.01
N GLY A 176 20.13 -4.96 17.56
CA GLY A 176 20.66 -3.62 17.29
C GLY A 176 20.08 -3.05 15.99
N LEU A 177 19.35 -1.97 16.11
CA LEU A 177 18.60 -1.33 15.03
C LEU A 177 19.45 -0.98 13.78
N LEU A 178 20.70 -0.52 14.01
CA LEU A 178 21.64 -0.12 12.95
C LEU A 178 22.58 -1.24 12.52
N SER A 179 22.32 -2.49 12.91
CA SER A 179 23.06 -3.63 12.41
C SER A 179 22.99 -3.71 10.88
N PRO A 180 24.06 -4.10 10.20
CA PRO A 180 24.12 -4.15 8.73
C PRO A 180 23.36 -5.38 8.19
N VAL A 181 22.10 -5.52 8.57
CA VAL A 181 21.16 -6.58 8.19
C VAL A 181 19.99 -6.04 7.37
N VAL A 182 19.30 -6.90 6.66
CA VAL A 182 17.99 -6.59 6.09
C VAL A 182 16.93 -7.02 7.11
N TRP A 183 16.12 -6.08 7.55
CA TRP A 183 14.92 -6.37 8.34
C TRP A 183 13.82 -6.84 7.39
N VAL A 184 13.24 -8.01 7.66
CA VAL A 184 12.19 -8.59 6.82
C VAL A 184 10.97 -8.86 7.70
N GLY A 185 9.83 -8.31 7.34
CA GLY A 185 8.61 -8.57 8.13
C GLY A 185 7.38 -7.83 7.64
N SER A 186 6.29 -8.04 8.34
CA SER A 186 4.98 -7.43 8.09
C SER A 186 4.89 -6.01 8.69
N PRO A 187 3.73 -5.32 8.62
CA PRO A 187 3.56 -3.99 9.24
C PRO A 187 3.87 -3.92 10.74
N GLY A 188 3.91 -5.06 11.45
CA GLY A 188 4.37 -5.12 12.84
C GLY A 188 5.78 -4.56 13.04
N ILE A 189 6.73 -4.91 12.14
CA ILE A 189 8.09 -4.32 12.16
C ILE A 189 8.05 -2.82 11.85
N ALA A 190 7.27 -2.36 10.87
CA ALA A 190 7.19 -0.94 10.53
C ALA A 190 6.76 -0.11 11.75
N SER A 191 5.75 -0.59 12.47
CA SER A 191 5.27 0.02 13.73
C SER A 191 6.37 0.03 14.79
N ALA A 192 7.08 -1.08 14.99
CA ALA A 192 8.18 -1.18 15.95
C ALA A 192 9.35 -0.24 15.59
N LEU A 193 9.80 -0.26 14.33
CA LEU A 193 10.83 0.66 13.82
C LEU A 193 10.43 2.13 14.02
N SER A 194 9.18 2.47 13.76
CA SER A 194 8.69 3.83 13.95
C SER A 194 8.73 4.28 15.41
N ARG A 195 8.55 3.36 16.38
CA ARG A 195 8.68 3.66 17.82
C ARG A 195 10.10 4.00 18.24
N THR A 196 11.10 3.42 17.57
CA THR A 196 12.52 3.63 17.89
C THR A 196 13.11 4.90 17.30
N VAL A 197 12.49 5.47 16.27
CA VAL A 197 12.98 6.69 15.63
C VAL A 197 12.59 7.92 16.44
N ASN A 198 13.57 8.58 17.06
CA ASN A 198 13.36 9.79 17.86
C ASN A 198 13.02 11.01 16.99
N LYS A 199 12.03 11.78 17.45
CA LYS A 199 11.64 13.09 16.93
C LYS A 199 12.68 14.18 17.28
N ASN A 200 13.89 14.14 16.78
CA ASN A 200 14.87 15.22 17.02
C ASN A 200 14.96 16.23 15.87
N LYS A 201 14.08 16.15 14.87
CA LYS A 201 13.94 17.19 13.85
C LYS A 201 12.59 17.88 14.02
N GLU A 202 12.59 19.21 14.03
CA GLU A 202 11.39 20.00 13.76
C GLU A 202 10.90 19.60 12.35
N THR A 203 10.03 18.62 12.32
CA THR A 203 9.43 18.17 11.07
C THR A 203 8.42 19.24 10.65
N ARG A 204 8.71 19.90 9.54
CA ARG A 204 7.69 20.70 8.87
C ARG A 204 6.71 19.71 8.25
N PRO A 205 5.46 19.64 8.72
CA PRO A 205 4.47 18.84 8.04
C PRO A 205 4.39 19.33 6.59
N LEU A 206 4.49 18.41 5.64
CA LEU A 206 4.20 18.72 4.23
C LEU A 206 2.76 19.29 4.20
N GLN A 207 2.64 20.55 3.81
CA GLN A 207 1.34 21.21 3.77
C GLN A 207 0.68 20.89 2.43
N MET A 208 -0.57 20.43 2.47
CA MET A 208 -1.41 20.45 1.27
C MET A 208 -1.71 21.92 0.92
N GLN A 209 -1.10 22.42 -0.14
CA GLN A 209 -1.34 23.79 -0.65
C GLN A 209 -2.40 23.82 -1.76
N THR A 210 -3.10 22.72 -2.01
CA THR A 210 -4.03 22.59 -3.13
C THR A 210 -5.47 22.78 -2.68
N ASP A 211 -6.19 23.63 -3.41
CA ASP A 211 -7.64 23.79 -3.26
C ASP A 211 -8.33 22.61 -3.99
N VAL A 212 -8.79 21.62 -3.24
CA VAL A 212 -9.45 20.43 -3.81
C VAL A 212 -10.93 20.75 -4.00
N SER A 213 -11.30 21.02 -5.25
CA SER A 213 -12.67 21.36 -5.65
C SER A 213 -13.44 20.19 -6.28
N ARG A 214 -12.74 19.20 -6.84
CA ARG A 214 -13.34 18.02 -7.51
C ARG A 214 -12.65 16.75 -7.07
N VAL A 215 -13.39 15.88 -6.40
CA VAL A 215 -12.87 14.60 -5.90
C VAL A 215 -13.49 13.45 -6.69
N LEU A 216 -12.62 12.62 -7.26
CA LEU A 216 -13.02 11.35 -7.85
C LEU A 216 -12.79 10.23 -6.81
N VAL A 217 -13.85 9.49 -6.48
CA VAL A 217 -13.83 8.37 -5.54
C VAL A 217 -14.04 7.08 -6.32
N ILE A 218 -13.09 6.14 -6.24
CA ILE A 218 -13.13 4.88 -6.99
C ILE A 218 -13.17 3.70 -6.03
N VAL A 219 -14.20 2.88 -6.17
CA VAL A 219 -14.39 1.68 -5.37
C VAL A 219 -14.27 0.45 -6.25
N GLY A 220 -13.00 -0.03 -6.35
CA GLY A 220 -12.67 -1.24 -7.11
C GLY A 220 -12.86 -2.54 -6.33
N SER A 221 -13.01 -2.46 -5.01
CA SER A 221 -13.20 -3.64 -4.15
C SER A 221 -14.68 -3.92 -3.89
N LEU A 222 -15.08 -5.18 -4.05
CA LEU A 222 -16.45 -5.67 -3.81
C LEU A 222 -16.71 -6.07 -2.34
N HIS A 223 -15.82 -5.75 -1.43
CA HIS A 223 -16.01 -6.05 -0.01
C HIS A 223 -17.26 -5.33 0.52
N GLN A 224 -18.07 -6.01 1.35
CA GLN A 224 -19.38 -5.48 1.82
C GLN A 224 -19.28 -4.13 2.52
N ILE A 225 -18.20 -3.87 3.25
CA ILE A 225 -18.00 -2.58 3.96
C ILE A 225 -18.01 -1.39 2.98
N ASN A 226 -17.54 -1.56 1.75
CA ASN A 226 -17.48 -0.48 0.77
C ASN A 226 -18.86 0.02 0.37
N GLN A 227 -19.88 -0.85 0.37
CA GLN A 227 -21.27 -0.42 0.11
C GLN A 227 -21.80 0.47 1.24
N ALA A 228 -21.50 0.14 2.50
CA ALA A 228 -21.87 0.98 3.63
C ALA A 228 -21.14 2.33 3.58
N GLN A 229 -19.84 2.31 3.26
CA GLN A 229 -19.02 3.53 3.11
C GLN A 229 -19.53 4.47 2.00
N ILE A 230 -19.90 3.92 0.82
CA ILE A 230 -20.49 4.72 -0.27
C ILE A 230 -21.83 5.29 0.16
N ASN A 231 -22.71 4.49 0.72
CA ASN A 231 -24.02 4.94 1.17
C ASN A 231 -23.89 6.06 2.22
N ARG A 232 -22.89 5.95 3.11
CA ARG A 232 -22.60 7.00 4.11
C ARG A 232 -22.08 8.27 3.45
N LEU A 233 -21.15 8.16 2.50
CA LEU A 233 -20.62 9.29 1.75
C LEU A 233 -21.74 10.04 1.01
N LEU A 234 -22.57 9.34 0.26
CA LEU A 234 -23.70 9.94 -0.50
C LEU A 234 -24.74 10.63 0.39
N ARG A 235 -24.94 10.16 1.62
CA ARG A 235 -25.84 10.83 2.58
C ARG A 235 -25.22 12.07 3.19
N SER A 236 -23.89 12.12 3.36
CA SER A 236 -23.20 13.20 4.03
C SER A 236 -22.78 14.32 3.11
N GLU A 237 -22.47 13.98 1.87
CA GLU A 237 -22.11 14.91 0.79
C GLU A 237 -23.31 15.03 -0.15
N SER A 238 -24.15 16.08 0.07
CA SER A 238 -25.34 16.32 -0.78
C SER A 238 -24.98 16.61 -2.25
N ASP A 239 -23.71 16.92 -2.50
CA ASP A 239 -23.13 17.20 -3.80
C ASP A 239 -22.32 16.01 -4.36
N ALA A 240 -22.60 14.79 -3.90
CA ALA A 240 -21.98 13.57 -4.40
C ALA A 240 -22.86 12.86 -5.41
N TYR A 241 -22.27 12.38 -6.50
CA TYR A 241 -22.94 11.60 -7.56
C TYR A 241 -22.32 10.22 -7.71
N LEU A 242 -23.15 9.19 -7.88
CA LEU A 242 -22.73 7.80 -8.02
C LEU A 242 -22.91 7.29 -9.44
N ILE A 243 -21.83 6.78 -10.03
CA ILE A 243 -21.81 6.09 -11.33
C ILE A 243 -21.52 4.62 -11.09
N THR A 244 -22.33 3.75 -11.70
CA THR A 244 -22.08 2.30 -11.70
C THR A 244 -21.55 1.89 -13.06
N VAL A 245 -20.30 1.45 -13.10
CA VAL A 245 -19.68 0.93 -14.32
C VAL A 245 -19.94 -0.57 -14.43
N THR A 246 -20.65 -0.93 -15.48
CA THR A 246 -20.98 -2.32 -15.85
C THR A 246 -20.04 -2.81 -16.97
N ASP A 247 -20.02 -4.11 -17.25
CA ASP A 247 -19.11 -4.67 -18.25
C ASP A 247 -19.43 -4.21 -19.69
N ASP A 248 -20.69 -3.85 -19.97
CA ASP A 248 -21.19 -3.39 -21.28
C ASP A 248 -20.91 -1.89 -21.56
N ILE A 249 -20.59 -1.11 -20.54
CA ILE A 249 -20.23 0.32 -20.73
C ILE A 249 -18.78 0.42 -21.18
N THR A 250 -18.49 1.17 -22.25
CA THR A 250 -17.10 1.42 -22.69
C THR A 250 -16.40 2.43 -21.76
N SER A 251 -15.07 2.43 -21.76
CA SER A 251 -14.27 3.37 -20.95
C SER A 251 -14.55 4.82 -21.35
N GLU A 252 -14.77 5.11 -22.64
CA GLU A 252 -15.11 6.43 -23.16
C GLU A 252 -16.52 6.88 -22.73
N ALA A 253 -17.50 5.99 -22.71
CA ALA A 253 -18.86 6.28 -22.28
C ALA A 253 -18.88 6.62 -20.76
N ALA A 254 -18.18 5.81 -19.96
CA ALA A 254 -18.03 6.09 -18.53
C ALA A 254 -17.29 7.42 -18.28
N ALA A 255 -16.23 7.70 -19.03
CA ALA A 255 -15.51 8.98 -18.95
C ALA A 255 -16.37 10.18 -19.34
N HIS A 256 -17.27 10.01 -20.32
CA HIS A 256 -18.23 11.06 -20.70
C HIS A 256 -19.24 11.33 -19.58
N GLU A 257 -19.77 10.28 -18.94
CA GLU A 257 -20.68 10.41 -17.80
C GLU A 257 -20.02 11.13 -16.62
N ILE A 258 -18.77 10.76 -16.29
CA ILE A 258 -17.98 11.45 -15.26
C ILE A 258 -17.81 12.93 -15.58
N ARG A 259 -17.52 13.27 -16.84
CA ARG A 259 -17.39 14.67 -17.28
C ARG A 259 -18.68 15.43 -17.07
N THR A 260 -19.80 14.85 -17.43
CA THR A 260 -21.13 15.44 -17.25
C THR A 260 -21.46 15.62 -15.76
N ALA A 261 -21.18 14.61 -14.95
CA ALA A 261 -21.40 14.68 -13.50
C ALA A 261 -20.58 15.81 -12.85
N PHE A 262 -19.33 16.01 -13.24
CA PHE A 262 -18.49 17.10 -12.71
C PHE A 262 -18.91 18.51 -13.16
N LEU A 263 -19.93 18.68 -14.01
CA LEU A 263 -20.52 19.99 -14.27
C LEU A 263 -21.43 20.45 -13.13
N GLU A 264 -22.05 19.53 -12.42
CA GLU A 264 -23.06 19.78 -11.38
C GLU A 264 -22.62 19.33 -9.98
N HIS A 265 -21.63 18.41 -9.89
CA HIS A 265 -21.20 17.79 -8.65
C HIS A 265 -19.70 17.98 -8.40
N SER A 266 -19.33 18.14 -7.13
CA SER A 266 -17.91 18.24 -6.72
C SER A 266 -17.30 16.89 -6.28
N VAL A 267 -18.13 15.90 -6.00
CA VAL A 267 -17.71 14.53 -5.68
C VAL A 267 -18.37 13.55 -6.63
N VAL A 268 -17.58 12.80 -7.39
CA VAL A 268 -18.08 11.73 -8.27
C VAL A 268 -17.54 10.39 -7.78
N CYS A 269 -18.45 9.48 -7.46
CA CYS A 269 -18.12 8.12 -7.00
C CYS A 269 -18.32 7.14 -8.15
N ILE A 270 -17.38 6.22 -8.32
CA ILE A 270 -17.45 5.12 -9.29
C ILE A 270 -17.41 3.80 -8.53
N ILE A 271 -18.36 2.93 -8.85
CA ILE A 271 -18.37 1.52 -8.42
C ILE A 271 -18.41 0.62 -9.66
N THR A 272 -17.87 -0.60 -9.53
CA THR A 272 -18.08 -1.64 -10.54
C THR A 272 -19.20 -2.57 -10.10
N SER A 273 -20.15 -2.88 -10.99
CA SER A 273 -21.10 -3.98 -10.75
C SER A 273 -20.54 -5.27 -11.34
N ARG A 274 -20.57 -6.35 -10.55
CA ARG A 274 -20.42 -7.71 -11.07
C ARG A 274 -21.79 -8.30 -11.35
N GLU A 275 -22.35 -8.04 -12.49
CA GLU A 275 -23.26 -9.01 -13.07
C GLU A 275 -22.39 -10.12 -13.68
N ARG A 276 -22.54 -11.35 -13.19
CA ARG A 276 -21.93 -12.53 -13.81
C ARG A 276 -22.46 -12.61 -15.24
N THR A 277 -21.65 -12.16 -16.19
CA THR A 277 -21.92 -12.45 -17.60
C THR A 277 -21.90 -13.98 -17.79
N LYS A 278 -22.96 -14.52 -18.36
CA LYS A 278 -23.13 -15.96 -18.67
C LYS A 278 -22.12 -16.46 -19.73
N THR A 279 -21.27 -15.60 -20.26
CA THR A 279 -20.27 -15.89 -21.30
C THR A 279 -18.87 -15.65 -20.74
N GLY A 280 -18.17 -16.74 -20.43
CA GLY A 280 -16.92 -16.83 -19.68
C GLY A 280 -15.64 -16.27 -20.33
N THR A 281 -15.67 -15.15 -21.02
CA THR A 281 -14.47 -14.44 -21.52
C THR A 281 -14.54 -12.97 -21.10
N LEU A 282 -13.84 -12.63 -20.01
CA LEU A 282 -13.57 -11.23 -19.64
C LEU A 282 -12.45 -10.71 -20.55
N SER A 283 -12.70 -9.63 -21.28
CA SER A 283 -11.70 -8.97 -22.14
C SER A 283 -10.70 -8.10 -21.35
N SER A 284 -11.03 -7.70 -20.12
CA SER A 284 -10.17 -6.96 -19.17
C SER A 284 -10.64 -7.18 -17.73
N THR A 285 -9.72 -7.03 -16.78
CA THR A 285 -10.10 -7.04 -15.36
C THR A 285 -10.83 -5.74 -14.99
N PRO A 286 -11.73 -5.73 -13.99
CA PRO A 286 -12.39 -4.50 -13.54
C PRO A 286 -11.40 -3.38 -13.16
N SER A 287 -10.24 -3.72 -12.60
CA SER A 287 -9.20 -2.76 -12.24
C SER A 287 -8.51 -2.13 -13.46
N GLU A 288 -8.30 -2.88 -14.54
CA GLU A 288 -7.78 -2.36 -15.81
C GLU A 288 -8.73 -1.36 -16.43
N LYS A 289 -10.02 -1.71 -16.53
CA LYS A 289 -11.06 -0.80 -17.04
C LYS A 289 -11.15 0.50 -16.23
N LEU A 290 -11.07 0.41 -14.90
CA LEU A 290 -11.05 1.60 -14.05
C LEU A 290 -9.80 2.47 -14.30
N GLY A 291 -8.64 1.86 -14.54
CA GLY A 291 -7.43 2.58 -14.95
C GLY A 291 -7.61 3.36 -16.25
N GLU A 292 -8.17 2.74 -17.30
CA GLU A 292 -8.48 3.40 -18.58
C GLU A 292 -9.44 4.59 -18.40
N ILE A 293 -10.52 4.40 -17.65
CA ILE A 293 -11.51 5.46 -17.37
C ILE A 293 -10.82 6.64 -16.68
N VAL A 294 -9.98 6.38 -15.68
CA VAL A 294 -9.29 7.45 -14.94
C VAL A 294 -8.29 8.19 -15.82
N ALA A 295 -7.56 7.50 -16.69
CA ALA A 295 -6.67 8.13 -17.66
C ALA A 295 -7.42 9.13 -18.56
N LEU A 296 -8.61 8.74 -19.06
CA LEU A 296 -9.48 9.59 -19.90
C LEU A 296 -10.06 10.81 -19.13
N CYS A 297 -10.18 10.69 -17.80
CA CYS A 297 -10.75 11.71 -16.93
C CYS A 297 -9.70 12.50 -16.15
N ALA A 298 -8.41 12.23 -16.34
CA ALA A 298 -7.35 12.74 -15.48
C ALA A 298 -7.41 14.26 -15.27
N SER A 299 -7.79 15.06 -16.25
CA SER A 299 -7.90 16.53 -16.16
C SER A 299 -9.17 17.04 -15.44
N LEU A 300 -10.13 16.17 -15.10
CA LEU A 300 -11.45 16.58 -14.61
C LEU A 300 -11.50 16.72 -13.08
N PHE A 301 -10.59 16.10 -12.34
CA PHE A 301 -10.54 16.09 -10.88
C PHE A 301 -9.18 16.59 -10.38
N ASN A 302 -9.15 17.07 -9.14
CA ASN A 302 -7.94 17.49 -8.45
C ASN A 302 -7.82 16.90 -7.03
N GLY A 303 -8.63 15.89 -6.73
CA GLY A 303 -8.50 15.00 -5.58
C GLY A 303 -8.92 13.58 -5.97
N LEU A 304 -8.28 12.55 -5.41
CA LEU A 304 -8.51 11.17 -5.79
C LEU A 304 -8.54 10.26 -4.55
N VAL A 305 -9.61 9.47 -4.40
CA VAL A 305 -9.75 8.43 -3.37
C VAL A 305 -9.95 7.08 -4.06
N VAL A 306 -9.17 6.06 -3.68
CA VAL A 306 -9.25 4.74 -4.30
C VAL A 306 -9.34 3.64 -3.25
N THR A 307 -10.24 2.66 -3.45
CA THR A 307 -10.30 1.46 -2.61
C THR A 307 -9.85 0.22 -3.38
N GLY A 308 -9.02 -0.59 -2.70
CA GLY A 308 -8.43 -1.81 -3.25
C GLY A 308 -7.01 -1.57 -3.79
N GLY A 309 -6.04 -2.33 -3.27
CA GLY A 309 -4.62 -2.14 -3.61
C GLY A 309 -4.31 -2.33 -5.09
N ASP A 310 -4.87 -3.37 -5.72
CA ASP A 310 -4.70 -3.62 -7.16
C ASP A 310 -5.31 -2.49 -8.01
N THR A 311 -6.52 -2.03 -7.66
CA THR A 311 -7.17 -0.89 -8.33
C THR A 311 -6.33 0.38 -8.17
N ALA A 312 -5.84 0.66 -6.97
CA ALA A 312 -4.99 1.82 -6.71
C ALA A 312 -3.71 1.76 -7.56
N ARG A 313 -3.06 0.58 -7.64
CA ARG A 313 -1.87 0.40 -8.47
C ARG A 313 -2.16 0.68 -9.94
N ARG A 314 -3.22 0.09 -10.50
CA ARG A 314 -3.62 0.33 -11.91
C ARG A 314 -3.90 1.80 -12.20
N ILE A 315 -4.54 2.50 -11.28
CA ILE A 315 -4.87 3.91 -11.43
C ILE A 315 -3.62 4.80 -11.40
N VAL A 316 -2.72 4.60 -10.44
CA VAL A 316 -1.50 5.41 -10.37
C VAL A 316 -0.59 5.20 -11.59
N ASP A 317 -0.58 3.98 -12.16
CA ASP A 317 0.09 3.71 -13.43
C ASP A 317 -0.58 4.44 -14.61
N ALA A 318 -1.92 4.39 -14.68
CA ALA A 318 -2.69 4.99 -15.77
C ALA A 318 -2.55 6.53 -15.85
N ILE A 319 -2.29 7.19 -14.72
CA ILE A 319 -2.02 8.64 -14.67
C ILE A 319 -0.52 8.97 -14.63
N ASN A 320 0.35 7.98 -14.84
CA ASN A 320 1.81 8.10 -14.84
C ASN A 320 2.38 8.74 -13.56
N ALA A 321 1.83 8.37 -12.41
CA ALA A 321 2.36 8.83 -11.13
C ALA A 321 3.75 8.21 -10.88
N SER A 322 4.72 9.03 -10.50
CA SER A 322 6.10 8.58 -10.23
C SER A 322 6.34 8.26 -8.75
N SER A 323 5.65 8.99 -7.88
CA SER A 323 5.78 8.82 -6.43
C SER A 323 4.55 9.37 -5.68
N LEU A 324 4.45 9.01 -4.40
CA LEU A 324 3.49 9.55 -3.44
C LEU A 324 4.23 10.10 -2.22
N ASP A 325 4.09 11.38 -1.93
CA ASP A 325 4.54 11.99 -0.69
C ASP A 325 3.47 11.79 0.38
N LEU A 326 3.76 10.95 1.38
CA LEU A 326 2.83 10.66 2.46
C LEU A 326 2.74 11.82 3.45
N LEU A 327 1.52 12.19 3.81
CA LEU A 327 1.21 13.22 4.80
C LEU A 327 0.74 12.61 6.14
N GLY A 328 0.26 11.37 6.12
CA GLY A 328 -0.24 10.65 7.28
C GLY A 328 -1.28 9.61 6.92
N GLU A 329 -2.12 9.29 7.89
CA GLU A 329 -3.26 8.39 7.74
C GLU A 329 -4.54 9.12 8.15
N VAL A 330 -5.63 8.87 7.44
CA VAL A 330 -6.98 9.32 7.80
C VAL A 330 -7.44 8.54 9.04
N GLU A 331 -7.21 7.24 9.01
CA GLU A 331 -7.29 6.28 10.13
C GLU A 331 -6.26 5.17 9.87
N PRO A 332 -5.92 4.34 10.86
CA PRO A 332 -4.91 3.29 10.70
C PRO A 332 -5.17 2.41 9.47
N GLY A 333 -4.20 2.30 8.56
CA GLY A 333 -4.30 1.56 7.31
C GLY A 333 -5.04 2.31 6.17
N VAL A 334 -5.29 3.61 6.33
CA VAL A 334 -5.88 4.48 5.30
C VAL A 334 -4.95 5.68 5.05
N PRO A 335 -3.85 5.49 4.35
CA PRO A 335 -2.88 6.55 4.07
C PRO A 335 -3.45 7.62 3.15
N PHE A 336 -2.98 8.85 3.36
CA PHE A 336 -3.21 9.96 2.46
C PHE A 336 -1.94 10.76 2.21
N GLY A 337 -1.89 11.46 1.06
CA GLY A 337 -0.72 12.21 0.65
C GLY A 337 -0.92 12.91 -0.69
N ILE A 338 0.18 13.14 -1.40
CA ILE A 338 0.21 13.84 -2.67
C ILE A 338 0.87 12.96 -3.72
N LEU A 339 0.12 12.54 -4.73
CA LEU A 339 0.65 11.88 -5.92
C LEU A 339 1.39 12.90 -6.80
N ASN A 340 2.62 12.57 -7.15
CA ASN A 340 3.45 13.32 -8.07
C ASN A 340 3.25 12.75 -9.49
N THR A 341 2.56 13.50 -10.34
CA THR A 341 2.29 13.12 -11.74
C THR A 341 2.90 14.15 -12.70
N PRO A 342 3.09 13.82 -13.98
CA PRO A 342 3.59 14.78 -14.95
C PRO A 342 2.70 16.03 -15.02
N GLY A 343 3.28 17.18 -14.68
CA GLY A 343 2.62 18.49 -14.80
C GLY A 343 1.69 18.88 -13.65
N ARG A 344 1.39 17.99 -12.68
CA ARG A 344 0.55 18.33 -11.52
C ARG A 344 0.73 17.37 -10.34
N ASN A 345 0.38 17.85 -9.17
CA ASN A 345 0.30 17.10 -7.94
C ASN A 345 -1.17 16.86 -7.57
N ILE A 346 -1.53 15.63 -7.20
CA ILE A 346 -2.91 15.23 -6.91
C ILE A 346 -2.99 14.75 -5.45
N PRO A 347 -3.72 15.44 -4.56
CA PRO A 347 -4.14 14.91 -3.27
C PRO A 347 -4.80 13.55 -3.43
N PHE A 348 -4.31 12.57 -2.68
CA PHE A 348 -4.65 11.17 -2.84
C PHE A 348 -4.84 10.48 -1.50
N SER A 349 -5.84 9.61 -1.43
CA SER A 349 -6.00 8.65 -0.32
C SER A 349 -6.37 7.29 -0.88
N THR A 350 -5.89 6.24 -0.22
CA THR A 350 -6.22 4.87 -0.60
C THR A 350 -6.39 3.98 0.64
N LYS A 351 -7.09 2.86 0.46
CA LYS A 351 -7.23 1.84 1.49
C LYS A 351 -7.34 0.45 0.89
N ALA A 352 -6.94 -0.56 1.64
CA ALA A 352 -7.26 -1.95 1.29
C ALA A 352 -8.80 -2.16 1.28
N GLY A 353 -9.28 -3.05 0.44
CA GLY A 353 -10.70 -3.20 0.17
C GLY A 353 -11.58 -3.45 1.39
N GLY A 354 -11.10 -4.23 2.37
CA GLY A 354 -11.84 -4.57 3.59
C GLY A 354 -11.60 -3.65 4.78
N PHE A 355 -10.75 -2.61 4.63
CA PHE A 355 -10.36 -1.73 5.74
C PHE A 355 -11.37 -0.61 6.01
N GLY A 356 -11.29 -0.11 7.25
CA GLY A 356 -12.06 1.03 7.70
C GLY A 356 -13.47 0.69 8.20
N ASN A 357 -14.18 1.72 8.59
CA ASN A 357 -15.56 1.69 9.05
C ASN A 357 -16.48 2.45 8.07
N GLU A 358 -17.76 2.64 8.41
CA GLU A 358 -18.72 3.32 7.52
C GLU A 358 -18.32 4.76 7.16
N GLU A 359 -17.59 5.47 8.03
CA GLU A 359 -17.20 6.87 7.84
C GLU A 359 -15.97 7.03 6.93
N THR A 360 -15.21 5.98 6.68
CA THR A 360 -13.87 6.05 6.09
C THR A 360 -13.82 6.80 4.77
N LEU A 361 -14.68 6.49 3.79
CA LEU A 361 -14.67 7.20 2.50
C LEU A 361 -15.04 8.68 2.63
N PHE A 362 -16.00 8.99 3.49
CA PHE A 362 -16.35 10.38 3.79
C PHE A 362 -15.16 11.12 4.40
N GLN A 363 -14.49 10.51 5.39
CA GLN A 363 -13.30 11.09 6.02
C GLN A 363 -12.14 11.27 5.03
N CYS A 364 -11.95 10.32 4.09
CA CYS A 364 -10.96 10.47 3.02
C CYS A 364 -11.23 11.72 2.17
N VAL A 365 -12.47 11.92 1.72
CA VAL A 365 -12.85 13.11 0.94
C VAL A 365 -12.60 14.40 1.74
N GLN A 366 -12.98 14.40 3.03
CA GLN A 366 -12.75 15.56 3.91
C GLN A 366 -11.26 15.84 4.10
N ALA A 367 -10.45 14.79 4.34
CA ALA A 367 -9.01 14.92 4.53
C ALA A 367 -8.31 15.57 3.31
N LEU A 368 -8.77 15.25 2.09
CA LEU A 368 -8.24 15.87 0.86
C LEU A 368 -8.63 17.36 0.72
N ARG A 369 -9.72 17.81 1.36
CA ARG A 369 -10.26 19.16 1.27
C ARG A 369 -9.80 20.11 2.39
N ILE A 370 -9.17 19.58 3.45
CA ILE A 370 -8.76 20.40 4.60
C ILE A 370 -7.65 21.37 4.17
N LYS A 371 -7.97 22.67 4.13
CA LYS A 371 -6.98 23.75 4.15
C LYS A 371 -6.49 23.90 5.59
N LYS A 372 -5.20 23.68 5.84
CA LYS A 372 -4.62 23.94 7.18
C LYS A 372 -4.41 25.44 7.41
N ASP A 373 -5.48 26.22 7.50
CA ASP A 373 -5.45 27.60 8.03
C ASP A 373 -6.00 27.70 9.47
N ASN A 374 -6.38 26.57 10.12
CA ASN A 374 -7.12 26.58 11.40
C ASN A 374 -6.41 25.90 12.57
N TYR A 375 -5.07 25.87 12.62
CA TYR A 375 -4.36 25.57 13.85
C TYR A 375 -3.34 26.66 14.14
N SER A 376 -3.87 27.81 14.61
CA SER A 376 -3.11 28.82 15.39
C SER A 376 -3.18 28.51 16.88
#